data_eaf1f75d1e1bf3394f494ad67ec68ecd
#
_entry.id   eaf1f75d1e1bf3394f494ad67ec68ecd
#
_cell.length_a   1.000
_cell.length_b   1.000
_cell.length_c   1.000
_cell.angle_alpha   90.00
_cell.angle_beta   90.00
_cell.angle_gamma   90.00
#
_symmetry.space_group_name_H-M   'P 1'
#
loop_
_entity.id
_entity.type
_entity.pdbx_description
1 polymer ?
#
loop_
_entity_poly.entity_id
_entity_poly.type
_entity_poly.pdbx_seq_one_letter_code
_entity_poly.pdbx_strand_id
1 'polypeptide(L)'
;MDASNRKQIEITRPEDRPAGDTKASRDDSTERRNLENELRSRAKQQEALAQLGERALVEPDLERLLKDAVSTVALTLSVDFVKILELLPGGTELLLRAGFGWKTNLVGTVLTSTDAGSYAHYALNSAAPVVTADYAAETRFAIPPYLKDHHCVSGLTVTIAGRDGRAYGILGVCAGKARHFDAQDTSFLAAAANLLAGAIQRRQLEQRHELMIRDMRHRSGNLFSQLLALFSQTAKNAKSIADLASKYQSRVLAMANAHRLITEGGWKSLPIMDLLYVVLGPYLDRVSFSGPNIDLEPDPIFNLSAALHELAANAIKHGSLSRPKGQLDLNWSVSRTERGMTLILDWVEKNGPPARRPRRLGFGSRLVGMVIERQLNGEVQRSFTRNGLSVHMVVPLTHERWPSPEAAKSEDADDTRSPSS
;
A
#
# COMPACT_ATOMS: atom_id res chain seq x y z
N MET A 1 113.26 -14.05 -32.65
CA MET A 1 112.95 -12.68 -32.83
C MET A 1 111.44 -12.61 -32.77
N ASP A 2 110.74 -12.03 -31.91
CA ASP A 2 111.07 -11.11 -30.83
C ASP A 2 109.82 -10.95 -29.94
N ALA A 3 110.08 -10.85 -28.71
CA ALA A 3 109.45 -10.06 -27.63
C ALA A 3 107.95 -9.95 -27.48
N SER A 4 107.37 -10.55 -26.52
CA SER A 4 106.89 -9.96 -25.28
C SER A 4 106.04 -8.70 -25.39
N ASN A 5 104.82 -8.81 -25.07
CA ASN A 5 104.09 -7.73 -24.35
C ASN A 5 102.99 -8.30 -23.43
N ARG A 6 103.33 -8.51 -22.18
CA ARG A 6 102.40 -8.77 -21.10
C ARG A 6 101.77 -7.45 -20.70
N LYS A 7 100.50 -7.26 -20.93
CA LYS A 7 99.69 -6.23 -20.25
C LYS A 7 99.08 -6.81 -18.98
N GLN A 8 99.52 -6.25 -17.86
CA GLN A 8 98.93 -6.45 -16.51
C GLN A 8 97.49 -5.98 -16.54
N ILE A 9 96.58 -6.87 -16.10
CA ILE A 9 95.17 -6.53 -15.79
C ILE A 9 95.13 -6.11 -14.33
N GLU A 10 94.87 -4.81 -14.13
CA GLU A 10 94.67 -4.19 -12.82
C GLU A 10 93.25 -4.54 -12.36
N ILE A 11 93.09 -5.26 -11.27
CA ILE A 11 91.84 -5.63 -10.64
C ILE A 11 91.42 -4.44 -9.77
N THR A 12 90.58 -3.59 -10.24
CA THR A 12 89.89 -2.54 -9.44
C THR A 12 88.82 -3.21 -8.60
N ARG A 13 88.90 -3.05 -7.30
CA ARG A 13 87.87 -3.42 -6.29
C ARG A 13 86.63 -2.59 -6.53
N PRO A 14 85.36 -3.14 -6.36
CA PRO A 14 84.13 -2.36 -6.38
C PRO A 14 83.90 -1.79 -4.98
N GLU A 15 84.24 -0.54 -4.76
CA GLU A 15 83.79 0.24 -3.63
C GLU A 15 82.88 1.39 -4.19
N ASP A 16 81.77 1.63 -3.45
CA ASP A 16 80.84 2.73 -3.59
C ASP A 16 79.71 2.64 -4.67
N ARG A 17 78.68 1.88 -4.36
CA ARG A 17 77.30 2.20 -4.81
C ARG A 17 76.70 3.19 -3.82
N PRO A 18 76.17 4.32 -4.23
CA PRO A 18 75.51 5.29 -3.36
C PRO A 18 74.22 4.72 -2.80
N ALA A 19 73.97 4.86 -1.47
CA ALA A 19 72.84 4.41 -0.69
C ALA A 19 71.51 5.10 -1.03
N GLY A 20 71.34 5.66 -2.27
CA GLY A 20 70.18 6.37 -2.74
C GLY A 20 69.10 5.48 -3.40
N ASP A 21 69.46 4.33 -3.97
CA ASP A 21 68.55 3.50 -4.81
C ASP A 21 67.58 2.58 -4.05
N THR A 22 67.82 2.34 -2.77
CA THR A 22 66.99 1.43 -1.97
C THR A 22 65.72 2.07 -1.44
N LYS A 23 65.63 3.42 -1.36
CA LYS A 23 64.43 4.14 -0.90
C LYS A 23 63.43 4.30 -2.02
N ALA A 24 63.87 4.68 -3.21
CA ALA A 24 63.04 4.83 -4.41
C ALA A 24 62.42 3.48 -4.85
N SER A 25 63.18 2.38 -4.78
CA SER A 25 62.67 1.04 -5.11
C SER A 25 61.66 0.48 -4.08
N ARG A 26 61.77 0.90 -2.80
CA ARG A 26 60.77 0.55 -1.77
C ARG A 26 59.46 1.35 -1.91
N ASP A 27 59.52 2.62 -2.26
CA ASP A 27 58.34 3.46 -2.48
C ASP A 27 57.55 2.97 -3.71
N ASP A 28 58.21 2.67 -4.82
CA ASP A 28 57.59 2.13 -6.04
C ASP A 28 56.93 0.78 -5.81
N SER A 29 57.57 -0.12 -5.04
CA SER A 29 56.95 -1.40 -4.70
C SER A 29 55.77 -1.30 -3.74
N THR A 30 55.72 -0.29 -2.88
CA THR A 30 54.64 -0.04 -1.94
C THR A 30 53.46 0.58 -2.68
N GLU A 31 53.69 1.54 -3.57
CA GLU A 31 52.69 2.18 -4.41
C GLU A 31 52.03 1.18 -5.35
N ARG A 32 52.79 0.33 -6.01
CA ARG A 32 52.27 -0.75 -6.85
C ARG A 32 51.40 -1.75 -6.06
N ARG A 33 51.78 -2.12 -4.85
CA ARG A 33 51.01 -3.03 -3.98
C ARG A 33 49.69 -2.39 -3.52
N ASN A 34 49.73 -1.11 -3.22
CA ASN A 34 48.49 -0.34 -2.88
C ASN A 34 47.53 -0.27 -4.05
N LEU A 35 48.02 0.00 -5.25
CA LEU A 35 47.21 0.03 -6.47
C LEU A 35 46.62 -1.36 -6.80
N GLU A 36 47.39 -2.42 -6.68
CA GLU A 36 46.92 -3.81 -6.85
C GLU A 36 45.80 -4.15 -5.82
N ASN A 37 45.94 -3.73 -4.57
CA ASN A 37 44.94 -3.95 -3.52
C ASN A 37 43.65 -3.14 -3.82
N GLU A 38 43.78 -1.90 -4.29
CA GLU A 38 42.63 -1.06 -4.68
C GLU A 38 41.87 -1.68 -5.85
N LEU A 39 42.60 -2.12 -6.90
CA LEU A 39 41.98 -2.80 -8.05
C LEU A 39 41.24 -4.09 -7.65
N ARG A 40 41.84 -4.90 -6.76
CA ARG A 40 41.20 -6.10 -6.23
C ARG A 40 39.94 -5.77 -5.42
N SER A 41 39.97 -4.74 -4.61
CA SER A 41 38.80 -4.29 -3.83
C SER A 41 37.66 -3.85 -4.76
N ARG A 42 37.98 -3.06 -5.78
CA ARG A 42 37.03 -2.62 -6.80
C ARG A 42 36.39 -3.80 -7.56
N ALA A 43 37.23 -4.75 -8.01
CA ALA A 43 36.76 -5.94 -8.71
C ALA A 43 35.78 -6.75 -7.83
N LYS A 44 36.18 -6.98 -6.54
CA LYS A 44 35.31 -7.68 -5.57
C LYS A 44 34.00 -6.99 -5.33
N GLN A 45 33.96 -5.66 -5.20
CA GLN A 45 32.75 -4.87 -5.02
C GLN A 45 31.85 -4.93 -6.27
N GLN A 46 32.43 -4.84 -7.47
CA GLN A 46 31.65 -4.96 -8.72
C GLN A 46 31.05 -6.35 -8.89
N GLU A 47 31.80 -7.40 -8.61
CA GLU A 47 31.30 -8.78 -8.64
C GLU A 47 30.14 -8.98 -7.64
N ALA A 48 30.30 -8.47 -6.41
CA ALA A 48 29.25 -8.54 -5.40
C ALA A 48 27.97 -7.82 -5.82
N LEU A 49 28.07 -6.63 -6.45
CA LEU A 49 26.93 -5.92 -6.98
C LEU A 49 26.25 -6.67 -8.15
N ALA A 50 27.03 -7.27 -9.04
CA ALA A 50 26.50 -8.08 -10.14
C ALA A 50 25.70 -9.28 -9.61
N GLN A 51 26.28 -10.02 -8.64
CA GLN A 51 25.61 -11.16 -8.00
C GLN A 51 24.34 -10.72 -7.22
N LEU A 52 24.40 -9.61 -6.49
CA LEU A 52 23.24 -9.06 -5.80
C LEU A 52 22.15 -8.63 -6.79
N GLY A 53 22.53 -8.01 -7.91
CA GLY A 53 21.60 -7.60 -8.97
C GLY A 53 20.91 -8.81 -9.62
N GLU A 54 21.66 -9.88 -9.94
CA GLU A 54 21.09 -11.11 -10.48
C GLU A 54 20.11 -11.75 -9.49
N ARG A 55 20.47 -11.87 -8.22
CA ARG A 55 19.57 -12.38 -7.18
C ARG A 55 18.33 -11.51 -7.00
N ALA A 56 18.50 -10.20 -7.01
CA ALA A 56 17.40 -9.25 -6.92
C ALA A 56 16.36 -9.41 -8.06
N LEU A 57 16.76 -9.94 -9.21
CA LEU A 57 15.86 -10.23 -10.33
C LEU A 57 15.14 -11.58 -10.20
N VAL A 58 15.78 -12.59 -9.64
CA VAL A 58 15.32 -13.99 -9.69
C VAL A 58 14.69 -14.44 -8.37
N GLU A 59 15.22 -13.99 -7.22
CA GLU A 59 14.76 -14.45 -5.90
C GLU A 59 13.32 -13.93 -5.61
N PRO A 60 12.33 -14.82 -5.46
CA PRO A 60 10.97 -14.43 -5.19
C PRO A 60 10.73 -14.03 -3.74
N ASP A 61 11.54 -14.50 -2.80
CA ASP A 61 11.39 -14.23 -1.37
C ASP A 61 12.23 -13.01 -0.97
N LEU A 62 11.55 -11.90 -0.63
CA LEU A 62 12.20 -10.67 -0.19
C LEU A 62 13.05 -10.87 1.07
N GLU A 63 12.58 -11.66 2.04
CA GLU A 63 13.32 -11.91 3.28
C GLU A 63 14.65 -12.61 2.99
N ARG A 64 14.62 -13.58 2.09
CA ARG A 64 15.81 -14.30 1.64
C ARG A 64 16.78 -13.37 0.90
N LEU A 65 16.27 -12.53 0.00
CA LEU A 65 17.07 -11.52 -0.70
C LEU A 65 17.75 -10.56 0.27
N LEU A 66 17.02 -10.02 1.25
CA LEU A 66 17.57 -9.10 2.24
C LEU A 66 18.64 -9.77 3.11
N LYS A 67 18.43 -11.02 3.50
CA LYS A 67 19.42 -11.82 4.26
C LYS A 67 20.70 -12.08 3.46
N ASP A 68 20.56 -12.43 2.18
CA ASP A 68 21.71 -12.63 1.29
C ASP A 68 22.45 -11.32 1.07
N ALA A 69 21.74 -10.22 0.92
CA ALA A 69 22.33 -8.89 0.72
C ALA A 69 23.18 -8.46 1.92
N VAL A 70 22.70 -8.59 3.15
CA VAL A 70 23.50 -8.22 4.33
C VAL A 70 24.75 -9.07 4.46
N SER A 71 24.68 -10.36 4.11
CA SER A 71 25.83 -11.27 4.11
C SER A 71 26.85 -10.89 3.03
N THR A 72 26.37 -10.61 1.82
CA THR A 72 27.22 -10.17 0.69
C THR A 72 27.93 -8.86 1.02
N VAL A 73 27.21 -7.88 1.56
CA VAL A 73 27.79 -6.59 1.96
C VAL A 73 28.85 -6.78 3.06
N ALA A 74 28.55 -7.60 4.08
CA ALA A 74 29.47 -7.86 5.18
C ALA A 74 30.80 -8.45 4.69
N LEU A 75 30.72 -9.47 3.84
CA LEU A 75 31.90 -10.16 3.28
C LEU A 75 32.67 -9.27 2.32
N THR A 76 32.00 -8.45 1.54
CA THR A 76 32.63 -7.56 0.55
C THR A 76 33.37 -6.42 1.22
N LEU A 77 32.72 -5.73 2.17
CA LEU A 77 33.32 -4.64 2.92
C LEU A 77 34.18 -5.12 4.09
N SER A 78 34.16 -6.41 4.42
CA SER A 78 34.86 -6.97 5.59
C SER A 78 34.52 -6.21 6.88
N VAL A 79 33.23 -6.08 7.16
CA VAL A 79 32.68 -5.41 8.35
C VAL A 79 32.00 -6.40 9.29
N ASP A 80 31.99 -6.07 10.58
CA ASP A 80 31.45 -6.96 11.62
C ASP A 80 29.93 -7.02 11.61
N PHE A 81 29.25 -5.88 11.28
CA PHE A 81 27.81 -5.77 11.35
C PHE A 81 27.24 -5.11 10.12
N VAL A 82 26.15 -5.67 9.59
CA VAL A 82 25.31 -5.07 8.54
C VAL A 82 23.86 -5.14 8.97
N LYS A 83 23.08 -4.08 8.69
CA LYS A 83 21.68 -3.99 9.04
C LYS A 83 20.86 -3.40 7.90
N ILE A 84 19.68 -3.95 7.70
CA ILE A 84 18.61 -3.35 6.91
C ILE A 84 17.48 -3.05 7.88
N LEU A 85 17.20 -1.77 8.08
CA LEU A 85 16.10 -1.28 8.90
C LEU A 85 14.97 -0.80 7.99
N GLU A 86 13.78 -1.35 8.18
CA GLU A 86 12.55 -0.97 7.47
C GLU A 86 11.77 0.07 8.26
N LEU A 87 11.36 1.14 7.61
CA LEU A 87 10.46 2.14 8.18
C LEU A 87 9.04 1.58 8.23
N LEU A 88 8.50 1.45 9.43
CA LEU A 88 7.15 0.93 9.64
C LEU A 88 6.07 1.89 9.12
N PRO A 89 4.86 1.36 8.78
CA PRO A 89 3.70 2.17 8.43
C PRO A 89 3.36 3.14 9.57
N GLY A 90 3.41 4.40 9.35
CA GLY A 90 3.28 5.44 10.39
C GLY A 90 4.52 6.33 10.45
N GLY A 91 5.66 5.82 9.98
CA GLY A 91 6.87 6.60 9.82
C GLY A 91 7.61 6.92 11.12
N THR A 92 7.25 6.31 12.24
CA THR A 92 7.77 6.63 13.59
C THR A 92 8.83 5.67 14.09
N GLU A 93 8.97 4.49 13.48
CA GLU A 93 9.83 3.42 13.98
C GLU A 93 10.53 2.67 12.85
N LEU A 94 11.74 2.17 13.12
CA LEU A 94 12.52 1.31 12.25
C LEU A 94 12.67 -0.10 12.83
N LEU A 95 12.25 -1.10 12.05
CA LEU A 95 12.34 -2.52 12.34
C LEU A 95 13.59 -3.13 11.69
N LEU A 96 14.34 -3.98 12.40
CA LEU A 96 15.45 -4.76 11.79
C LEU A 96 14.88 -5.91 10.96
N ARG A 97 14.84 -5.74 9.64
CA ARG A 97 14.36 -6.77 8.69
C ARG A 97 15.40 -7.83 8.41
N ALA A 98 16.64 -7.43 8.23
CA ALA A 98 17.76 -8.34 8.03
C ALA A 98 19.01 -7.79 8.68
N GLY A 99 19.86 -8.68 9.21
CA GLY A 99 21.09 -8.31 9.87
C GLY A 99 22.15 -9.39 9.78
N PHE A 100 23.40 -8.94 9.74
CA PHE A 100 24.60 -9.78 9.84
C PHE A 100 25.40 -9.35 11.06
N GLY A 101 25.90 -10.31 11.84
CA GLY A 101 26.71 -10.06 13.05
C GLY A 101 25.91 -9.70 14.31
N TRP A 102 24.64 -9.32 14.19
CA TRP A 102 23.77 -8.96 15.32
C TRP A 102 23.30 -10.19 16.10
N LYS A 103 23.00 -10.00 17.38
CA LYS A 103 22.37 -11.06 18.19
C LYS A 103 21.07 -11.52 17.52
N THR A 104 20.84 -12.82 17.50
CA THR A 104 19.73 -13.46 16.76
C THR A 104 18.33 -12.99 17.15
N ASN A 105 18.17 -12.53 18.39
CA ASN A 105 16.88 -12.02 18.88
C ASN A 105 16.55 -10.58 18.46
N LEU A 106 17.43 -9.88 17.74
CA LEU A 106 17.17 -8.51 17.28
C LEU A 106 16.47 -8.45 15.92
N VAL A 107 16.68 -9.45 15.06
CA VAL A 107 16.00 -9.50 13.76
C VAL A 107 14.49 -9.70 14.00
N GLY A 108 13.67 -8.85 13.38
CA GLY A 108 12.23 -8.82 13.59
C GLY A 108 11.78 -7.92 14.76
N THR A 109 12.70 -7.19 15.39
CA THR A 109 12.36 -6.23 16.45
C THR A 109 12.54 -4.78 16.03
N VAL A 110 11.78 -3.88 16.63
CA VAL A 110 11.97 -2.42 16.48
C VAL A 110 13.24 -2.01 17.24
N LEU A 111 14.17 -1.37 16.53
CA LEU A 111 15.45 -0.98 17.10
C LEU A 111 15.56 0.51 17.46
N THR A 112 14.80 1.38 16.80
CA THR A 112 14.93 2.82 16.99
C THR A 112 13.69 3.56 16.50
N SER A 113 13.36 4.67 17.17
CA SER A 113 12.35 5.63 16.73
C SER A 113 12.95 6.58 15.69
N THR A 114 12.08 7.26 14.95
CA THR A 114 12.43 8.32 14.00
C THR A 114 12.26 9.72 14.58
N ASP A 115 12.21 9.85 15.88
CA ASP A 115 12.08 11.15 16.56
C ASP A 115 13.21 12.11 16.21
N ALA A 116 12.95 13.40 16.28
CA ALA A 116 13.94 14.43 16.01
C ALA A 116 15.19 14.25 16.88
N GLY A 117 16.38 14.30 16.24
CA GLY A 117 17.66 14.06 16.90
C GLY A 117 18.05 12.57 17.04
N SER A 118 17.21 11.62 16.65
CA SER A 118 17.59 10.21 16.59
C SER A 118 18.49 9.92 15.38
N TYR A 119 19.27 8.84 15.50
CA TYR A 119 20.06 8.31 14.37
C TYR A 119 19.21 8.01 13.13
N ALA A 120 18.03 7.41 13.33
CA ALA A 120 17.12 7.07 12.26
C ALA A 120 16.57 8.31 11.54
N HIS A 121 16.16 9.34 12.31
CA HIS A 121 15.73 10.61 11.74
C HIS A 121 16.82 11.25 10.88
N TYR A 122 18.03 11.31 11.42
CA TYR A 122 19.17 11.90 10.70
C TYR A 122 19.47 11.12 9.41
N ALA A 123 19.53 9.78 9.48
CA ALA A 123 19.84 8.93 8.33
C ALA A 123 18.77 8.99 7.24
N LEU A 124 17.47 8.96 7.61
CA LEU A 124 16.36 8.98 6.65
C LEU A 124 16.23 10.34 5.93
N ASN A 125 16.58 11.45 6.58
CA ASN A 125 16.48 12.79 6.02
C ASN A 125 17.79 13.28 5.37
N SER A 126 18.87 12.49 5.44
CA SER A 126 20.13 12.83 4.79
C SER A 126 20.07 12.52 3.29
N ALA A 127 20.34 13.53 2.45
CA ALA A 127 20.47 13.34 1.00
C ALA A 127 21.76 12.61 0.61
N ALA A 128 22.74 12.54 1.52
CA ALA A 128 24.04 11.91 1.30
C ALA A 128 24.26 10.77 2.29
N PRO A 129 25.16 9.82 1.95
CA PRO A 129 25.58 8.77 2.86
C PRO A 129 26.10 9.32 4.19
N VAL A 130 25.68 8.73 5.29
CA VAL A 130 26.08 9.13 6.65
C VAL A 130 27.27 8.30 7.09
N VAL A 131 28.47 8.92 7.05
CA VAL A 131 29.70 8.33 7.59
C VAL A 131 29.87 8.78 9.03
N THR A 132 30.08 7.85 9.93
CA THR A 132 30.43 8.07 11.33
C THR A 132 31.80 7.45 11.60
N ALA A 133 32.80 8.28 11.80
CA ALA A 133 34.17 7.83 12.03
C ALA A 133 34.35 7.23 13.43
N ASP A 134 33.67 7.81 14.42
CA ASP A 134 33.65 7.33 15.80
C ASP A 134 32.27 7.64 16.42
N TYR A 135 31.52 6.60 16.75
CA TYR A 135 30.23 6.74 17.43
C TYR A 135 30.34 7.36 18.83
N ALA A 136 31.49 7.21 19.51
CA ALA A 136 31.69 7.82 20.83
C ALA A 136 31.87 9.34 20.77
N ALA A 137 32.37 9.87 19.66
CA ALA A 137 32.56 11.29 19.40
C ALA A 137 31.41 11.92 18.58
N GLU A 138 30.36 11.15 18.22
CA GLU A 138 29.28 11.61 17.36
C GLU A 138 28.32 12.55 18.08
N THR A 139 28.04 13.69 17.47
CA THR A 139 27.20 14.75 18.06
C THR A 139 25.97 15.11 17.20
N ARG A 140 25.90 14.64 15.95
CA ARG A 140 24.80 14.95 15.03
C ARG A 140 23.49 14.29 15.41
N PHE A 141 23.55 13.16 16.13
CA PHE A 141 22.38 12.36 16.53
C PHE A 141 22.69 11.53 17.79
N ALA A 142 21.62 11.12 18.48
CA ALA A 142 21.73 10.20 19.60
C ALA A 142 22.09 8.78 19.13
N ILE A 143 23.08 8.16 19.76
CA ILE A 143 23.52 6.81 19.43
C ILE A 143 22.54 5.78 19.99
N PRO A 144 21.91 4.93 19.15
CA PRO A 144 20.97 3.92 19.63
C PRO A 144 21.63 2.89 20.53
N PRO A 145 20.92 2.34 21.55
CA PRO A 145 21.46 1.36 22.50
C PRO A 145 22.07 0.14 21.81
N TYR A 146 21.42 -0.41 20.79
CA TYR A 146 21.90 -1.60 20.09
C TYR A 146 23.30 -1.44 19.45
N LEU A 147 23.70 -0.22 19.04
CA LEU A 147 25.05 0.05 18.55
C LEU A 147 26.08 0.01 19.68
N LYS A 148 25.70 0.53 20.85
CA LYS A 148 26.57 0.48 22.05
C LYS A 148 26.74 -0.94 22.56
N ASP A 149 25.65 -1.71 22.62
CA ASP A 149 25.62 -3.09 23.13
C ASP A 149 26.43 -4.07 22.26
N HIS A 150 26.69 -3.69 21.01
CA HIS A 150 27.53 -4.45 20.06
C HIS A 150 28.92 -3.81 19.86
N HIS A 151 29.28 -2.82 20.68
CA HIS A 151 30.59 -2.15 20.63
C HIS A 151 30.94 -1.61 19.22
N CYS A 152 29.93 -1.09 18.51
CA CYS A 152 30.16 -0.44 17.23
C CYS A 152 30.99 0.84 17.43
N VAL A 153 32.12 0.96 16.72
CA VAL A 153 33.03 2.11 16.81
C VAL A 153 32.80 3.06 15.64
N SER A 154 32.75 2.54 14.41
CA SER A 154 32.54 3.36 13.20
C SER A 154 31.46 2.76 12.32
N GLY A 155 30.88 3.56 11.41
CA GLY A 155 29.83 3.10 10.53
C GLY A 155 29.58 3.95 9.31
N LEU A 156 28.86 3.36 8.36
CA LEU A 156 28.38 4.00 7.14
C LEU A 156 26.92 3.58 6.93
N THR A 157 26.08 4.55 6.60
CA THR A 157 24.64 4.32 6.40
C THR A 157 24.15 5.06 5.18
N VAL A 158 23.30 4.39 4.41
CA VAL A 158 22.63 4.94 3.23
C VAL A 158 21.14 4.67 3.31
N THR A 159 20.35 5.54 2.70
CA THR A 159 18.91 5.37 2.61
C THR A 159 18.56 4.39 1.50
N ILE A 160 17.62 3.48 1.76
CA ILE A 160 16.98 2.66 0.74
C ILE A 160 15.75 3.41 0.27
N ALA A 161 15.73 3.81 -1.00
CA ALA A 161 14.61 4.53 -1.59
C ALA A 161 13.34 3.66 -1.59
N GLY A 162 12.25 4.23 -1.16
CA GLY A 162 10.93 3.64 -1.25
C GLY A 162 10.11 4.26 -2.37
N ARG A 163 8.79 4.23 -2.22
CA ARG A 163 7.85 4.75 -3.19
C ARG A 163 7.48 6.21 -2.88
N ASP A 164 7.10 6.95 -3.94
CA ASP A 164 6.54 8.31 -3.84
C ASP A 164 7.45 9.29 -3.08
N GLY A 165 8.79 9.14 -3.25
CA GLY A 165 9.78 9.99 -2.59
C GLY A 165 10.01 9.68 -1.11
N ARG A 166 9.33 8.70 -0.54
CA ARG A 166 9.55 8.24 0.84
C ARG A 166 10.63 7.18 0.88
N ALA A 167 11.40 7.12 1.95
CA ALA A 167 12.36 6.06 2.19
C ALA A 167 11.62 4.75 2.57
N TYR A 168 12.09 3.62 2.04
CA TYR A 168 11.73 2.30 2.59
C TYR A 168 12.39 2.09 3.96
N GLY A 169 13.61 2.57 4.11
CA GLY A 169 14.40 2.40 5.29
C GLY A 169 15.86 2.75 5.06
N ILE A 170 16.75 2.11 5.81
CA ILE A 170 18.19 2.35 5.72
C ILE A 170 18.98 1.04 5.63
N LEU A 171 20.07 1.06 4.86
CA LEU A 171 21.13 0.05 4.85
C LEU A 171 22.34 0.61 5.57
N GLY A 172 22.79 -0.04 6.63
CA GLY A 172 23.91 0.42 7.42
C GLY A 172 24.94 -0.68 7.69
N VAL A 173 26.19 -0.30 7.70
CA VAL A 173 27.33 -1.14 8.11
C VAL A 173 28.01 -0.55 9.32
N CYS A 174 28.55 -1.42 10.19
CA CYS A 174 29.29 -1.01 11.38
C CYS A 174 30.52 -1.89 11.56
N ALA A 175 31.57 -1.28 12.09
CA ALA A 175 32.78 -1.98 12.49
C ALA A 175 33.03 -1.84 14.00
N GLY A 176 33.47 -2.92 14.65
CA GLY A 176 33.87 -2.94 16.07
C GLY A 176 35.23 -2.32 16.32
N LYS A 177 35.88 -1.79 15.28
CA LYS A 177 37.15 -1.07 15.34
C LYS A 177 37.07 0.21 14.54
N ALA A 178 37.96 1.17 14.84
CA ALA A 178 38.05 2.39 14.05
C ALA A 178 38.39 2.02 12.59
N ARG A 179 37.47 2.36 11.68
CA ARG A 179 37.60 2.16 10.24
C ARG A 179 37.23 3.44 9.49
N HIS A 180 38.07 3.80 8.56
CA HIS A 180 37.77 4.85 7.62
C HIS A 180 36.99 4.27 6.42
N PHE A 181 35.74 4.70 6.25
CA PHE A 181 34.94 4.37 5.05
C PHE A 181 35.21 5.42 3.99
N ASP A 182 35.78 5.00 2.88
CA ASP A 182 36.14 5.87 1.77
C ASP A 182 34.98 6.09 0.78
N ALA A 183 35.26 6.84 -0.29
CA ALA A 183 34.28 7.13 -1.34
C ALA A 183 33.85 5.86 -2.10
N GLN A 184 34.74 4.86 -2.19
CA GLN A 184 34.47 3.60 -2.86
C GLN A 184 33.53 2.72 -2.01
N ASP A 185 33.77 2.59 -0.70
CA ASP A 185 32.86 1.90 0.24
C ASP A 185 31.47 2.53 0.21
N THR A 186 31.43 3.86 0.18
CA THR A 186 30.19 4.65 0.12
C THR A 186 29.41 4.38 -1.17
N SER A 187 30.10 4.42 -2.32
CA SER A 187 29.50 4.16 -3.62
C SER A 187 28.96 2.73 -3.73
N PHE A 188 29.72 1.76 -3.21
CA PHE A 188 29.29 0.37 -3.17
C PHE A 188 28.02 0.19 -2.34
N LEU A 189 27.99 0.73 -1.12
CA LEU A 189 26.83 0.59 -0.24
C LEU A 189 25.59 1.28 -0.83
N ALA A 190 25.77 2.46 -1.45
CA ALA A 190 24.69 3.17 -2.13
C ALA A 190 24.15 2.39 -3.34
N ALA A 191 25.04 1.78 -4.14
CA ALA A 191 24.64 0.91 -5.25
C ALA A 191 23.86 -0.33 -4.78
N ALA A 192 24.32 -0.97 -3.70
CA ALA A 192 23.59 -2.09 -3.08
C ALA A 192 22.21 -1.66 -2.59
N ALA A 193 22.10 -0.50 -1.93
CA ALA A 193 20.81 0.06 -1.49
C ALA A 193 19.85 0.34 -2.66
N ASN A 194 20.36 0.85 -3.79
CA ASN A 194 19.57 1.09 -4.99
C ASN A 194 19.06 -0.21 -5.64
N LEU A 195 19.89 -1.26 -5.69
CA LEU A 195 19.44 -2.60 -6.15
C LEU A 195 18.33 -3.17 -5.28
N LEU A 196 18.48 -3.06 -3.96
CA LEU A 196 17.45 -3.49 -3.01
C LEU A 196 16.18 -2.67 -3.14
N ALA A 197 16.28 -1.35 -3.30
CA ALA A 197 15.15 -0.47 -3.51
C ALA A 197 14.31 -0.90 -4.74
N GLY A 198 14.97 -1.19 -5.86
CA GLY A 198 14.32 -1.69 -7.07
C GLY A 198 13.60 -3.03 -6.85
N ALA A 199 14.25 -3.98 -6.16
CA ALA A 199 13.65 -5.28 -5.85
C ALA A 199 12.45 -5.15 -4.90
N ILE A 200 12.56 -4.34 -3.85
CA ILE A 200 11.48 -4.07 -2.89
C ILE A 200 10.28 -3.44 -3.58
N GLN A 201 10.49 -2.40 -4.39
CA GLN A 201 9.42 -1.71 -5.11
C GLN A 201 8.71 -2.66 -6.08
N ARG A 202 9.46 -3.48 -6.82
CA ARG A 202 8.88 -4.50 -7.71
C ARG A 202 7.99 -5.47 -6.93
N ARG A 203 8.49 -6.00 -5.82
CA ARG A 203 7.72 -6.93 -4.97
C ARG A 203 6.43 -6.31 -4.43
N GLN A 204 6.49 -5.08 -3.96
CA GLN A 204 5.31 -4.37 -3.48
C GLN A 204 4.28 -4.16 -4.59
N LEU A 205 4.72 -3.91 -5.83
CA LEU A 205 3.84 -3.79 -6.99
C LEU A 205 3.21 -5.14 -7.35
N GLU A 206 4.00 -6.22 -7.39
CA GLU A 206 3.51 -7.58 -7.66
C GLU A 206 2.46 -8.01 -6.63
N GLN A 207 2.74 -7.85 -5.34
CA GLN A 207 1.79 -8.18 -4.26
C GLN A 207 0.49 -7.37 -4.36
N ARG A 208 0.58 -6.07 -4.64
CA ARG A 208 -0.60 -5.23 -4.84
C ARG A 208 -1.41 -5.66 -6.04
N HIS A 209 -0.74 -6.03 -7.14
CA HIS A 209 -1.39 -6.53 -8.35
C HIS A 209 -2.09 -7.88 -8.09
N GLU A 210 -1.48 -8.79 -7.37
CA GLU A 210 -2.10 -10.07 -6.98
C GLU A 210 -3.35 -9.86 -6.10
N LEU A 211 -3.27 -8.96 -5.12
CA LEU A 211 -4.42 -8.61 -4.30
C LEU A 211 -5.56 -8.02 -5.13
N MET A 212 -5.24 -7.13 -6.08
CA MET A 212 -6.22 -6.52 -6.99
C MET A 212 -6.88 -7.59 -7.89
N ILE A 213 -6.10 -8.50 -8.47
CA ILE A 213 -6.64 -9.62 -9.29
C ILE A 213 -7.54 -10.52 -8.45
N ARG A 214 -7.15 -10.83 -7.22
CA ARG A 214 -7.96 -11.66 -6.31
C ARG A 214 -9.29 -10.99 -5.98
N ASP A 215 -9.27 -9.71 -5.65
CA ASP A 215 -10.47 -8.91 -5.37
C ASP A 215 -11.38 -8.86 -6.62
N MET A 216 -10.81 -8.61 -7.80
CA MET A 216 -11.55 -8.59 -9.06
C MET A 216 -12.21 -9.94 -9.38
N ARG A 217 -11.51 -11.07 -9.15
CA ARG A 217 -12.08 -12.42 -9.33
C ARG A 217 -13.26 -12.65 -8.40
N HIS A 218 -13.11 -12.27 -7.13
CA HIS A 218 -14.17 -12.42 -6.13
C HIS A 218 -15.41 -11.60 -6.52
N ARG A 219 -15.22 -10.34 -6.91
CA ARG A 219 -16.31 -9.45 -7.33
C ARG A 219 -17.00 -9.93 -8.61
N SER A 220 -16.23 -10.41 -9.60
CA SER A 220 -16.79 -11.00 -10.81
C SER A 220 -17.65 -12.23 -10.51
N GLY A 221 -17.18 -13.12 -9.63
CA GLY A 221 -17.94 -14.28 -9.17
C GLY A 221 -19.28 -13.90 -8.54
N ASN A 222 -19.27 -12.88 -7.68
CA ASN A 222 -20.48 -12.35 -7.07
C ASN A 222 -21.46 -11.79 -8.10
N LEU A 223 -20.97 -11.02 -9.08
CA LEU A 223 -21.80 -10.47 -10.16
C LEU A 223 -22.49 -11.59 -10.96
N PHE A 224 -21.76 -12.62 -11.39
CA PHE A 224 -22.32 -13.76 -12.11
C PHE A 224 -23.37 -14.52 -11.27
N SER A 225 -23.11 -14.73 -9.99
CA SER A 225 -24.05 -15.36 -9.09
C SER A 225 -25.35 -14.57 -8.95
N GLN A 226 -25.26 -13.24 -8.89
CA GLN A 226 -26.40 -12.35 -8.85
C GLN A 226 -27.20 -12.37 -10.16
N LEU A 227 -26.53 -12.35 -11.34
CA LEU A 227 -27.17 -12.48 -12.63
C LEU A 227 -27.94 -13.80 -12.77
N LEU A 228 -27.37 -14.93 -12.34
CA LEU A 228 -28.03 -16.23 -12.33
C LEU A 228 -29.24 -16.28 -11.40
N ALA A 229 -29.11 -15.72 -10.19
CA ALA A 229 -30.21 -15.61 -9.25
C ALA A 229 -31.34 -14.75 -9.83
N LEU A 230 -31.00 -13.60 -10.43
CA LEU A 230 -31.94 -12.71 -11.10
C LEU A 230 -32.67 -13.39 -12.27
N PHE A 231 -31.95 -14.15 -13.10
CA PHE A 231 -32.54 -14.96 -14.16
C PHE A 231 -33.52 -15.99 -13.63
N SER A 232 -33.05 -16.84 -12.71
CA SER A 232 -33.85 -17.91 -12.11
C SER A 232 -35.15 -17.37 -11.48
N GLN A 233 -35.04 -16.24 -10.81
CA GLN A 233 -36.15 -15.60 -10.14
C GLN A 233 -37.10 -14.91 -11.14
N THR A 234 -36.57 -14.33 -12.22
CA THR A 234 -37.39 -13.72 -13.28
C THR A 234 -38.14 -14.79 -14.04
N ALA A 235 -37.49 -15.92 -14.34
CA ALA A 235 -38.08 -17.06 -15.04
C ALA A 235 -39.25 -17.69 -14.29
N LYS A 236 -39.13 -17.85 -12.95
CA LYS A 236 -40.23 -18.39 -12.11
C LYS A 236 -41.54 -17.57 -12.14
N ASN A 237 -41.48 -16.29 -12.55
CA ASN A 237 -42.58 -15.36 -12.49
C ASN A 237 -42.97 -14.77 -13.86
N ALA A 238 -42.30 -15.20 -14.92
CA ALA A 238 -42.62 -14.77 -16.28
C ALA A 238 -43.87 -15.48 -16.79
N LYS A 239 -44.73 -14.72 -17.52
CA LYS A 239 -45.95 -15.23 -18.12
C LYS A 239 -45.72 -15.81 -19.52
N SER A 240 -44.64 -15.43 -20.18
CA SER A 240 -44.22 -15.88 -21.50
C SER A 240 -42.68 -15.69 -21.64
N ILE A 241 -42.13 -16.27 -22.68
CA ILE A 241 -40.69 -16.06 -23.03
C ILE A 241 -40.44 -14.57 -23.33
N ALA A 242 -41.34 -13.90 -24.05
CA ALA A 242 -41.22 -12.47 -24.32
C ALA A 242 -41.24 -11.63 -23.04
N ASP A 243 -42.11 -11.96 -22.07
CA ASP A 243 -42.17 -11.29 -20.76
C ASP A 243 -40.89 -11.55 -19.93
N LEU A 244 -40.37 -12.76 -19.98
CA LEU A 244 -39.06 -13.12 -19.36
C LEU A 244 -37.95 -12.26 -19.94
N ALA A 245 -37.81 -12.26 -21.27
CA ALA A 245 -36.74 -11.54 -21.98
C ALA A 245 -36.79 -10.03 -21.65
N SER A 246 -37.94 -9.41 -21.79
CA SER A 246 -38.11 -7.97 -21.51
C SER A 246 -37.75 -7.61 -20.06
N LYS A 247 -38.26 -8.37 -19.08
CA LYS A 247 -37.98 -8.10 -17.66
C LYS A 247 -36.52 -8.36 -17.30
N TYR A 248 -35.94 -9.45 -17.80
CA TYR A 248 -34.54 -9.79 -17.53
C TYR A 248 -33.60 -8.76 -18.12
N GLN A 249 -33.82 -8.38 -19.39
CA GLN A 249 -33.02 -7.35 -20.06
C GLN A 249 -33.04 -6.02 -19.30
N SER A 250 -34.23 -5.55 -18.90
CA SER A 250 -34.36 -4.30 -18.13
C SER A 250 -33.57 -4.32 -16.83
N ARG A 251 -33.54 -5.45 -16.12
CA ARG A 251 -32.82 -5.64 -14.86
C ARG A 251 -31.32 -5.72 -15.06
N VAL A 252 -30.89 -6.48 -16.06
CA VAL A 252 -29.46 -6.58 -16.40
C VAL A 252 -28.91 -5.21 -16.79
N LEU A 253 -29.69 -4.41 -17.52
CA LEU A 253 -29.30 -3.06 -17.90
C LEU A 253 -29.16 -2.15 -16.66
N ALA A 254 -30.08 -2.23 -15.72
CA ALA A 254 -29.97 -1.49 -14.45
C ALA A 254 -28.71 -1.88 -13.65
N MET A 255 -28.42 -3.18 -13.56
CA MET A 255 -27.21 -3.69 -12.93
C MET A 255 -25.94 -3.23 -13.67
N ALA A 256 -25.95 -3.26 -15.01
CA ALA A 256 -24.83 -2.80 -15.82
C ALA A 256 -24.54 -1.30 -15.63
N ASN A 257 -25.59 -0.48 -15.53
CA ASN A 257 -25.46 0.95 -15.26
C ASN A 257 -24.88 1.21 -13.86
N ALA A 258 -25.34 0.51 -12.83
CA ALA A 258 -24.77 0.59 -11.49
C ALA A 258 -23.32 0.13 -11.45
N HIS A 259 -23.01 -0.97 -12.13
CA HIS A 259 -21.65 -1.48 -12.23
C HIS A 259 -20.71 -0.48 -12.95
N ARG A 260 -21.18 0.14 -14.04
CA ARG A 260 -20.42 1.18 -14.75
C ARG A 260 -20.13 2.37 -13.84
N LEU A 261 -21.13 2.87 -13.11
CA LEU A 261 -20.99 3.97 -12.17
C LEU A 261 -19.87 3.68 -11.13
N ILE A 262 -19.89 2.48 -10.55
CA ILE A 262 -18.89 2.04 -9.57
C ILE A 262 -17.49 1.93 -10.22
N THR A 263 -17.42 1.41 -11.44
CA THR A 263 -16.15 1.21 -12.16
C THR A 263 -15.52 2.54 -12.58
N GLU A 264 -16.31 3.46 -13.12
CA GLU A 264 -15.87 4.81 -13.51
C GLU A 264 -15.43 5.63 -12.27
N GLY A 265 -16.06 5.42 -11.12
CA GLY A 265 -15.66 5.98 -9.83
C GLY A 265 -14.40 5.33 -9.21
N GLY A 266 -13.77 4.39 -9.91
CA GLY A 266 -12.55 3.72 -9.44
C GLY A 266 -12.75 2.82 -8.23
N TRP A 267 -13.94 2.24 -8.07
CA TRP A 267 -14.33 1.36 -6.95
C TRP A 267 -14.24 2.04 -5.58
N LYS A 268 -14.39 3.34 -5.56
CA LYS A 268 -14.50 4.14 -4.34
C LYS A 268 -15.98 4.34 -3.99
N SER A 269 -16.21 4.85 -2.78
CA SER A 269 -17.52 5.34 -2.40
C SER A 269 -17.97 6.45 -3.36
N LEU A 270 -19.27 6.49 -3.65
CA LEU A 270 -19.87 7.44 -4.57
C LEU A 270 -21.07 8.13 -3.91
N PRO A 271 -21.35 9.39 -4.25
CA PRO A 271 -22.53 10.10 -3.77
C PRO A 271 -23.82 9.35 -4.09
N ILE A 272 -24.72 9.27 -3.11
CA ILE A 272 -26.06 8.67 -3.32
C ILE A 272 -26.81 9.33 -4.48
N MET A 273 -26.58 10.61 -4.70
CA MET A 273 -27.21 11.35 -5.80
C MET A 273 -26.84 10.79 -7.17
N ASP A 274 -25.61 10.32 -7.37
CA ASP A 274 -25.20 9.75 -8.65
C ASP A 274 -25.98 8.46 -8.96
N LEU A 275 -26.21 7.63 -7.94
CA LEU A 275 -27.09 6.47 -8.07
C LEU A 275 -28.52 6.87 -8.44
N LEU A 276 -29.08 7.87 -7.75
CA LEU A 276 -30.45 8.34 -7.97
C LEU A 276 -30.64 8.94 -9.37
N TYR A 277 -29.66 9.69 -9.86
CA TYR A 277 -29.65 10.22 -11.23
C TYR A 277 -29.59 9.10 -12.28
N VAL A 278 -28.80 8.05 -12.06
CA VAL A 278 -28.74 6.91 -12.99
C VAL A 278 -30.07 6.16 -13.04
N VAL A 279 -30.75 5.98 -11.90
CA VAL A 279 -31.99 5.20 -11.84
C VAL A 279 -33.23 6.05 -12.28
N LEU A 280 -33.29 7.31 -11.93
CA LEU A 280 -34.47 8.17 -12.10
C LEU A 280 -34.28 9.27 -13.16
N GLY A 281 -33.13 9.35 -13.80
CA GLY A 281 -32.75 10.36 -14.77
C GLY A 281 -33.84 10.75 -15.77
N PRO A 282 -34.56 9.80 -16.42
CA PRO A 282 -35.64 10.10 -17.37
C PRO A 282 -36.86 10.80 -16.77
N TYR A 283 -36.96 10.89 -15.45
CA TYR A 283 -38.14 11.37 -14.71
C TYR A 283 -37.86 12.53 -13.75
N LEU A 284 -36.68 13.16 -13.85
CA LEU A 284 -36.23 14.22 -12.93
C LEU A 284 -37.15 15.40 -12.82
N ASP A 285 -37.90 15.69 -13.88
CA ASP A 285 -38.95 16.73 -13.91
C ASP A 285 -40.12 16.47 -12.96
N ARG A 286 -40.28 15.22 -12.50
CA ARG A 286 -41.40 14.77 -11.65
C ARG A 286 -40.90 14.09 -10.36
N VAL A 287 -39.63 14.17 -10.07
CA VAL A 287 -39.01 13.57 -8.87
C VAL A 287 -38.39 14.67 -8.02
N SER A 288 -38.71 14.71 -6.74
CA SER A 288 -38.02 15.55 -5.77
C SER A 288 -37.07 14.73 -4.90
N PHE A 289 -35.92 15.28 -4.64
CA PHE A 289 -34.88 14.67 -3.79
C PHE A 289 -34.63 15.55 -2.57
N SER A 290 -34.58 14.93 -1.39
CA SER A 290 -34.27 15.64 -0.15
C SER A 290 -33.48 14.73 0.79
N GLY A 291 -32.27 15.15 1.18
CA GLY A 291 -31.43 14.45 2.14
C GLY A 291 -30.01 14.98 2.15
N PRO A 292 -29.20 14.55 3.12
CA PRO A 292 -27.79 14.94 3.21
C PRO A 292 -26.97 14.32 2.07
N ASN A 293 -25.90 14.99 1.65
CA ASN A 293 -24.93 14.38 0.74
C ASN A 293 -24.16 13.31 1.50
N ILE A 294 -24.26 12.06 1.03
CA ILE A 294 -23.56 10.90 1.61
C ILE A 294 -22.91 10.08 0.50
N ASP A 295 -21.75 9.54 0.81
CA ASP A 295 -21.08 8.60 -0.07
C ASP A 295 -21.41 7.17 0.35
N LEU A 296 -21.83 6.36 -0.62
CA LEU A 296 -22.17 4.95 -0.45
C LEU A 296 -21.02 4.09 -0.98
N GLU A 297 -20.74 3.00 -0.30
CA GLU A 297 -19.81 1.99 -0.78
C GLU A 297 -20.35 1.21 -1.99
N PRO A 298 -19.51 0.55 -2.80
CA PRO A 298 -19.92 -0.17 -3.99
C PRO A 298 -21.04 -1.20 -3.77
N ASP A 299 -20.98 -1.99 -2.70
CA ASP A 299 -21.97 -3.04 -2.43
C ASP A 299 -23.38 -2.49 -2.14
N PRO A 300 -23.57 -1.49 -1.25
CA PRO A 300 -24.85 -0.78 -1.12
C PRO A 300 -25.34 -0.16 -2.42
N ILE A 301 -24.48 0.50 -3.21
CA ILE A 301 -24.86 1.12 -4.49
C ILE A 301 -25.46 0.08 -5.43
N PHE A 302 -24.76 -1.03 -5.61
CA PHE A 302 -25.20 -2.10 -6.52
C PHE A 302 -26.55 -2.68 -6.13
N ASN A 303 -26.73 -2.98 -4.85
CA ASN A 303 -27.93 -3.57 -4.31
C ASN A 303 -29.11 -2.58 -4.31
N LEU A 304 -28.91 -1.35 -3.86
CA LEU A 304 -29.93 -0.30 -3.90
C LEU A 304 -30.37 0.04 -5.32
N SER A 305 -29.44 0.04 -6.29
CA SER A 305 -29.76 0.25 -7.70
C SER A 305 -30.85 -0.71 -8.18
N ALA A 306 -30.72 -2.01 -7.87
CA ALA A 306 -31.72 -3.01 -8.26
C ALA A 306 -33.08 -2.77 -7.59
N ALA A 307 -33.09 -2.43 -6.31
CA ALA A 307 -34.31 -2.14 -5.56
C ALA A 307 -35.02 -0.87 -6.07
N LEU A 308 -34.28 0.22 -6.25
CA LEU A 308 -34.79 1.49 -6.76
C LEU A 308 -35.28 1.38 -8.19
N HIS A 309 -34.58 0.62 -9.05
CA HIS A 309 -35.04 0.38 -10.43
C HIS A 309 -36.39 -0.35 -10.46
N GLU A 310 -36.60 -1.35 -9.62
CA GLU A 310 -37.88 -2.05 -9.51
C GLU A 310 -38.99 -1.12 -8.98
N LEU A 311 -38.70 -0.25 -8.02
CA LEU A 311 -39.67 0.75 -7.55
C LEU A 311 -40.01 1.75 -8.66
N ALA A 312 -39.00 2.24 -9.39
CA ALA A 312 -39.21 3.13 -10.54
C ALA A 312 -40.04 2.46 -11.64
N ALA A 313 -39.73 1.22 -12.02
CA ALA A 313 -40.52 0.46 -12.99
C ALA A 313 -41.97 0.25 -12.56
N ASN A 314 -42.20 0.04 -11.26
CA ASN A 314 -43.56 -0.08 -10.71
C ASN A 314 -44.28 1.29 -10.71
N ALA A 315 -43.62 2.37 -10.35
CA ALA A 315 -44.18 3.72 -10.39
C ALA A 315 -44.60 4.13 -11.83
N ILE A 316 -43.81 3.77 -12.83
CA ILE A 316 -44.07 4.01 -14.25
C ILE A 316 -45.25 3.16 -14.74
N LYS A 317 -45.30 1.89 -14.41
CA LYS A 317 -46.32 0.95 -14.92
C LYS A 317 -47.67 1.07 -14.19
N HIS A 318 -47.63 1.28 -12.90
CA HIS A 318 -48.79 1.12 -12.02
C HIS A 318 -48.98 2.25 -11.01
N GLY A 319 -47.95 3.05 -10.75
CA GLY A 319 -47.88 4.07 -9.70
C GLY A 319 -48.01 5.50 -10.21
N SER A 320 -47.41 6.43 -9.46
CA SER A 320 -47.58 7.88 -9.72
C SER A 320 -47.07 8.28 -11.09
N LEU A 321 -45.88 7.77 -11.51
CA LEU A 321 -45.27 8.13 -12.78
C LEU A 321 -46.05 7.61 -14.02
N SER A 322 -47.06 6.77 -13.84
CA SER A 322 -47.99 6.35 -14.90
C SER A 322 -48.97 7.47 -15.32
N ARG A 323 -49.08 8.57 -14.55
CA ARG A 323 -49.97 9.70 -14.80
C ARG A 323 -49.16 10.96 -15.10
N PRO A 324 -49.65 11.86 -15.98
CA PRO A 324 -48.92 13.09 -16.34
C PRO A 324 -48.64 14.02 -15.14
N LYS A 325 -49.57 14.08 -14.17
CA LYS A 325 -49.45 14.90 -12.95
C LYS A 325 -48.87 14.15 -11.75
N GLY A 326 -48.49 12.88 -11.94
CA GLY A 326 -47.92 12.05 -10.88
C GLY A 326 -46.52 12.51 -10.50
N GLN A 327 -46.23 12.45 -9.22
CA GLN A 327 -44.96 12.90 -8.63
C GLN A 327 -44.40 11.81 -7.72
N LEU A 328 -43.11 11.89 -7.50
CA LEU A 328 -42.36 11.02 -6.60
C LEU A 328 -41.48 11.88 -5.70
N ASP A 329 -41.59 11.69 -4.40
CA ASP A 329 -40.68 12.27 -3.42
C ASP A 329 -39.78 11.17 -2.90
N LEU A 330 -38.48 11.41 -2.94
CA LEU A 330 -37.44 10.52 -2.41
C LEU A 330 -36.66 11.29 -1.36
N ASN A 331 -36.86 10.92 -0.10
CA ASN A 331 -36.22 11.55 1.03
C ASN A 331 -35.29 10.54 1.69
N TRP A 332 -34.15 11.00 2.18
CA TRP A 332 -33.25 10.14 2.98
C TRP A 332 -32.62 10.90 4.12
N SER A 333 -32.26 10.15 5.14
CA SER A 333 -31.50 10.60 6.28
C SER A 333 -30.50 9.54 6.72
N VAL A 334 -29.51 9.94 7.49
CA VAL A 334 -28.55 9.03 8.08
C VAL A 334 -28.67 9.09 9.60
N SER A 335 -28.83 7.93 10.21
CA SER A 335 -28.85 7.78 11.66
C SER A 335 -27.64 7.00 12.13
N ARG A 336 -27.04 7.41 13.24
CA ARG A 336 -25.95 6.68 13.91
C ARG A 336 -26.58 5.79 14.98
N THR A 337 -26.34 4.50 14.87
CA THR A 337 -26.78 3.51 15.85
C THR A 337 -25.57 2.86 16.52
N GLU A 338 -25.77 2.11 17.61
CA GLU A 338 -24.71 1.32 18.23
C GLU A 338 -24.04 0.32 17.28
N ARG A 339 -24.70 -0.02 16.18
CA ARG A 339 -24.23 -0.98 15.15
C ARG A 339 -23.59 -0.29 13.92
N GLY A 340 -23.41 1.04 13.96
CA GLY A 340 -22.85 1.81 12.85
C GLY A 340 -23.82 2.83 12.27
N MET A 341 -23.51 3.29 11.06
CA MET A 341 -24.36 4.21 10.31
C MET A 341 -25.49 3.46 9.61
N THR A 342 -26.68 4.07 9.56
CA THR A 342 -27.86 3.51 8.91
C THR A 342 -28.47 4.56 7.97
N LEU A 343 -28.65 4.19 6.71
CA LEU A 343 -29.38 4.97 5.73
C LEU A 343 -30.88 4.65 5.88
N ILE A 344 -31.68 5.68 6.07
CA ILE A 344 -33.15 5.61 6.05
C ILE A 344 -33.60 6.30 4.77
N LEU A 345 -34.35 5.60 3.92
CA LEU A 345 -34.79 6.10 2.62
C LEU A 345 -36.31 5.93 2.47
N ASP A 346 -36.97 7.02 2.22
CA ASP A 346 -38.43 7.12 2.03
C ASP A 346 -38.76 7.40 0.57
N TRP A 347 -39.49 6.47 -0.07
CA TRP A 347 -40.04 6.56 -1.40
C TRP A 347 -41.51 6.86 -1.27
N VAL A 348 -41.98 8.01 -1.75
CA VAL A 348 -43.37 8.45 -1.60
C VAL A 348 -43.97 8.85 -2.95
N GLU A 349 -44.93 8.06 -3.44
CA GLU A 349 -45.68 8.36 -4.66
C GLU A 349 -46.84 9.24 -4.36
N LYS A 350 -47.07 10.28 -5.21
CA LYS A 350 -48.16 11.27 -5.09
C LYS A 350 -48.87 11.45 -6.41
N ASN A 351 -50.15 11.80 -6.34
CA ASN A 351 -51.00 12.14 -7.52
C ASN A 351 -51.09 10.99 -8.55
N GLY A 352 -50.85 9.77 -8.11
CA GLY A 352 -50.97 8.56 -8.92
C GLY A 352 -52.34 7.90 -8.79
N PRO A 353 -52.51 6.72 -9.40
CA PRO A 353 -53.70 5.89 -9.16
C PRO A 353 -53.70 5.40 -7.70
N PRO A 354 -54.91 5.18 -7.11
CA PRO A 354 -55.03 4.65 -5.76
C PRO A 354 -54.28 3.32 -5.60
N ALA A 355 -53.33 3.27 -4.68
CA ALA A 355 -52.58 2.07 -4.41
C ALA A 355 -53.40 1.12 -3.55
N ARG A 356 -53.55 -0.14 -4.00
CA ARG A 356 -54.23 -1.18 -3.25
C ARG A 356 -53.23 -2.28 -2.89
N ARG A 357 -53.30 -2.76 -1.67
CA ARG A 357 -52.42 -3.89 -1.23
C ARG A 357 -52.75 -5.11 -2.10
N PRO A 358 -51.79 -5.62 -2.86
CA PRO A 358 -52.03 -6.79 -3.70
C PRO A 358 -52.25 -8.03 -2.86
N ARG A 359 -53.14 -8.96 -3.30
CA ARG A 359 -53.35 -10.25 -2.61
C ARG A 359 -52.10 -11.12 -2.55
N ARG A 360 -51.21 -10.98 -3.56
CA ARG A 360 -49.86 -11.60 -3.61
C ARG A 360 -48.88 -10.55 -4.07
N LEU A 361 -47.80 -10.39 -3.35
CA LEU A 361 -46.73 -9.49 -3.76
C LEU A 361 -46.19 -9.92 -5.12
N GLY A 362 -46.14 -8.99 -6.04
CA GLY A 362 -45.53 -9.17 -7.33
C GLY A 362 -44.03 -9.43 -7.21
N PHE A 363 -43.42 -9.77 -8.32
CA PHE A 363 -42.01 -10.10 -8.34
C PHE A 363 -41.14 -8.90 -7.86
N GLY A 364 -41.33 -7.70 -8.42
CA GLY A 364 -40.56 -6.51 -8.05
C GLY A 364 -40.62 -6.20 -6.57
N SER A 365 -41.81 -6.32 -5.96
CA SER A 365 -41.91 -6.12 -4.50
C SER A 365 -41.15 -7.19 -3.69
N ARG A 366 -41.09 -8.43 -4.20
CA ARG A 366 -40.26 -9.50 -3.54
C ARG A 366 -38.79 -9.24 -3.74
N LEU A 367 -38.36 -8.77 -4.90
CA LEU A 367 -36.97 -8.41 -5.17
C LEU A 367 -36.50 -7.30 -4.23
N VAL A 368 -37.29 -6.22 -4.11
CA VAL A 368 -36.98 -5.14 -3.15
C VAL A 368 -36.82 -5.67 -1.73
N GLY A 369 -37.75 -6.58 -1.28
CA GLY A 369 -37.60 -7.22 0.03
C GLY A 369 -36.34 -8.05 0.16
N MET A 370 -36.05 -8.90 -0.85
CA MET A 370 -34.87 -9.74 -0.82
C MET A 370 -33.56 -8.91 -0.81
N VAL A 371 -33.51 -7.87 -1.61
CA VAL A 371 -32.32 -6.99 -1.68
C VAL A 371 -32.12 -6.27 -0.34
N ILE A 372 -33.16 -5.61 0.16
CA ILE A 372 -33.02 -4.82 1.39
C ILE A 372 -32.85 -5.73 2.62
N GLU A 373 -33.67 -6.77 2.77
CA GLU A 373 -33.70 -7.58 4.01
C GLU A 373 -32.60 -8.64 4.06
N ARG A 374 -32.23 -9.26 2.90
CA ARG A 374 -31.27 -10.39 2.89
C ARG A 374 -29.88 -10.01 2.41
N GLN A 375 -29.75 -9.07 1.45
CA GLN A 375 -28.44 -8.71 0.93
C GLN A 375 -27.84 -7.52 1.69
N LEU A 376 -28.70 -6.57 2.10
CA LEU A 376 -28.26 -5.38 2.85
C LEU A 376 -28.56 -5.50 4.36
N ASN A 377 -29.13 -6.60 4.83
CA ASN A 377 -29.49 -6.82 6.24
C ASN A 377 -30.33 -5.66 6.82
N GLY A 378 -31.16 -5.07 5.98
CA GLY A 378 -32.01 -3.95 6.32
C GLY A 378 -33.46 -4.34 6.52
N GLU A 379 -34.32 -3.33 6.58
CA GLU A 379 -35.76 -3.50 6.74
C GLU A 379 -36.51 -2.73 5.64
N VAL A 380 -37.66 -3.27 5.16
CA VAL A 380 -38.52 -2.59 4.21
C VAL A 380 -39.97 -2.67 4.63
N GLN A 381 -40.61 -1.51 4.74
CA GLN A 381 -42.02 -1.37 5.06
C GLN A 381 -42.74 -0.71 3.89
N ARG A 382 -43.92 -1.19 3.54
CA ARG A 382 -44.75 -0.67 2.42
C ARG A 382 -46.15 -0.28 2.91
N SER A 383 -46.54 0.92 2.56
CA SER A 383 -47.88 1.45 2.85
C SER A 383 -48.62 1.74 1.53
N PHE A 384 -49.79 1.17 1.39
CA PHE A 384 -50.64 1.35 0.22
C PHE A 384 -51.85 2.25 0.59
N THR A 385 -51.91 3.41 0.02
CA THR A 385 -52.94 4.39 0.35
C THR A 385 -53.71 4.85 -0.91
N ARG A 386 -54.79 5.59 -0.71
CA ARG A 386 -55.51 6.21 -1.82
C ARG A 386 -54.66 7.27 -2.55
N ASN A 387 -53.64 7.82 -1.90
CA ASN A 387 -52.74 8.83 -2.45
C ASN A 387 -51.56 8.26 -3.20
N GLY A 388 -51.28 6.95 -3.09
CA GLY A 388 -50.17 6.28 -3.74
C GLY A 388 -49.46 5.25 -2.82
N LEU A 389 -48.34 4.74 -3.29
CA LEU A 389 -47.44 3.84 -2.57
C LEU A 389 -46.40 4.63 -1.78
N SER A 390 -46.18 4.25 -0.52
CA SER A 390 -45.02 4.69 0.23
C SER A 390 -44.18 3.48 0.62
N VAL A 391 -42.86 3.58 0.47
CA VAL A 391 -41.90 2.55 0.86
C VAL A 391 -40.85 3.18 1.77
N HIS A 392 -40.73 2.65 2.98
CA HIS A 392 -39.74 3.02 3.96
C HIS A 392 -38.68 1.94 3.99
N MET A 393 -37.40 2.29 3.78
CA MET A 393 -36.28 1.38 3.73
C MET A 393 -35.21 1.80 4.75
N VAL A 394 -34.76 0.86 5.56
CA VAL A 394 -33.70 1.06 6.54
C VAL A 394 -32.54 0.16 6.14
N VAL A 395 -31.41 0.75 5.80
CA VAL A 395 -30.24 0.03 5.27
C VAL A 395 -29.02 0.30 6.14
N PRO A 396 -28.50 -0.70 6.87
CA PRO A 396 -27.25 -0.57 7.57
C PRO A 396 -26.10 -0.30 6.58
N LEU A 397 -25.33 0.76 6.84
CA LEU A 397 -24.08 1.06 6.12
C LEU A 397 -22.96 0.49 6.97
N THR A 398 -22.61 -0.78 6.73
CA THR A 398 -21.56 -1.46 7.49
C THR A 398 -20.19 -0.95 7.10
N HIS A 399 -19.48 -0.38 8.05
CA HIS A 399 -18.04 -0.19 7.99
C HIS A 399 -17.37 -1.13 8.99
N GLU A 400 -16.72 -2.18 8.54
CA GLU A 400 -15.75 -2.95 9.34
C GLU A 400 -14.48 -2.13 9.69
N ARG A 401 -14.42 -0.83 9.35
CA ARG A 401 -13.25 0.05 9.55
C ARG A 401 -13.55 1.35 10.30
N TRP A 402 -14.55 1.37 11.15
CA TRP A 402 -14.73 2.53 12.02
C TRP A 402 -14.08 2.24 13.39
N PRO A 403 -13.20 3.12 13.91
CA PRO A 403 -12.63 2.93 15.24
C PRO A 403 -13.77 2.80 16.25
N SER A 404 -13.65 1.81 17.14
CA SER A 404 -14.63 1.59 18.18
C SER A 404 -14.82 2.86 19.05
N PRO A 405 -16.01 3.08 19.64
CA PRO A 405 -16.27 4.24 20.51
C PRO A 405 -15.31 4.40 21.69
N GLU A 406 -14.54 3.35 22.02
CA GLU A 406 -13.50 3.38 23.07
C GLU A 406 -12.23 4.11 22.62
N ALA A 407 -11.90 4.14 21.32
CA ALA A 407 -10.75 4.87 20.81
C ALA A 407 -11.00 6.41 20.77
N ALA A 408 -12.25 6.83 20.60
CA ALA A 408 -12.63 8.25 20.63
C ALA A 408 -12.66 8.86 22.05
N LYS A 409 -12.77 8.00 23.08
CA LYS A 409 -12.74 8.47 24.49
C LYS A 409 -11.32 8.65 25.04
N SER A 410 -10.31 8.09 24.38
CA SER A 410 -8.91 8.27 24.79
C SER A 410 -8.29 9.56 24.27
N GLU A 411 -8.80 10.14 23.20
CA GLU A 411 -8.32 11.43 22.67
C GLU A 411 -8.91 12.64 23.42
N ASP A 412 -10.15 12.52 23.95
CA ASP A 412 -10.77 13.60 24.74
C ASP A 412 -10.32 13.64 26.24
N ALA A 413 -9.63 12.60 26.71
CA ALA A 413 -9.19 12.52 28.11
C ALA A 413 -7.82 13.15 28.38
N ASP A 414 -7.03 13.45 27.33
CA ASP A 414 -5.67 14.02 27.49
C ASP A 414 -5.62 15.56 27.37
N ASP A 415 -6.73 16.21 26.99
CA ASP A 415 -6.79 17.68 26.83
C ASP A 415 -7.29 18.44 28.07
N THR A 416 -7.42 17.76 29.24
CA THR A 416 -7.86 18.38 30.50
C THR A 416 -6.81 18.42 31.59
N ARG A 417 -5.52 18.41 31.27
CA ARG A 417 -4.47 18.74 32.22
C ARG A 417 -3.91 20.15 31.97
N SER A 418 -4.64 21.14 32.44
CA SER A 418 -4.11 22.50 32.62
C SER A 418 -3.01 22.55 33.72
N PRO A 419 -1.99 23.34 33.51
CA PRO A 419 -0.95 23.50 34.51
C PRO A 419 -1.43 24.43 35.63
N SER A 420 -1.40 23.97 36.85
CA SER A 420 -1.52 24.84 38.03
C SER A 420 -0.20 24.86 38.81
N SER A 421 0.32 26.08 38.92
CA SER A 421 1.32 26.64 39.85
C SER A 421 2.75 26.13 39.75
#